data_4d15b5a096585a15f48f50013a7f8183
#
_entry.id   4d15b5a096585a15f48f50013a7f8183
#
_cell.length_a   1.000
_cell.length_b   1.000
_cell.length_c   1.000
_cell.angle_alpha   90.00
_cell.angle_beta   90.00
_cell.angle_gamma   90.00
#
_symmetry.space_group_name_H-M   'P 1'
#
loop_
_entity.id
_entity.type
_entity.pdbx_description
1 polymer ?
#
loop_
_entity_poly.entity_id
_entity_poly.type
_entity_poly.pdbx_seq_one_letter_code
_entity_poly.pdbx_strand_id
1 'polypeptide(L)'
;MTVLSDKWIKNAASKKGMIRPFVSNQVRKGKISFGLSSYGYDARVSNEFKIFTNVNSGIVDPKVFKKESFVTKVGKECIIPPNSFALARTVEYFKIPDDVLVICLGKSTYARGGIIVNVTPLEPGWEGHVTLEFSNTTPLPAKIYANEGVAQFVFLKGNEKPNVTYAKRKGKYMKQKGVTLPKV
;
A
#
# COMPACT_ATOMS: atom_id res chain seq x y z
N MET A 1 9.60 -2.10 -21.75
CA MET A 1 9.22 -2.29 -20.33
C MET A 1 8.99 -3.77 -20.07
N THR A 2 9.54 -4.32 -18.96
CA THR A 2 9.49 -5.76 -18.66
C THR A 2 8.93 -5.98 -17.26
N VAL A 3 7.98 -6.92 -17.14
CA VAL A 3 7.46 -7.36 -15.83
C VAL A 3 8.53 -8.24 -15.15
N LEU A 4 8.82 -7.93 -13.89
CA LEU A 4 9.90 -8.58 -13.14
C LEU A 4 9.38 -9.80 -12.37
N SER A 5 10.06 -10.95 -12.55
CA SER A 5 9.68 -12.22 -11.95
C SER A 5 10.06 -12.35 -10.48
N ASP A 6 9.55 -13.40 -9.84
CA ASP A 6 9.88 -13.81 -8.47
C ASP A 6 11.40 -13.94 -8.24
N LYS A 7 12.15 -14.49 -9.19
CA LYS A 7 13.62 -14.61 -9.11
C LYS A 7 14.28 -13.25 -8.96
N TRP A 8 13.85 -12.29 -9.77
CA TRP A 8 14.38 -10.93 -9.71
C TRP A 8 13.98 -10.23 -8.40
N ILE A 9 12.69 -10.32 -8.01
CA ILE A 9 12.17 -9.70 -6.78
C ILE A 9 12.91 -10.25 -5.56
N LYS A 10 13.07 -11.59 -5.46
CA LYS A 10 13.83 -12.25 -4.39
C LYS A 10 15.28 -11.77 -4.32
N ASN A 11 15.95 -11.66 -5.46
CA ASN A 11 17.34 -11.17 -5.51
C ASN A 11 17.43 -9.69 -5.07
N ALA A 12 16.55 -8.82 -5.56
CA ALA A 12 16.51 -7.41 -5.20
C ALA A 12 16.17 -7.19 -3.72
N ALA A 13 15.21 -7.95 -3.17
CA ALA A 13 14.85 -7.89 -1.76
C ALA A 13 16.00 -8.37 -0.86
N SER A 14 16.62 -9.52 -1.17
CA SER A 14 17.68 -10.09 -0.34
C SER A 14 18.99 -9.32 -0.40
N LYS A 15 19.44 -8.88 -1.60
CA LYS A 15 20.74 -8.22 -1.77
C LYS A 15 20.71 -6.71 -1.59
N LYS A 16 19.59 -6.06 -1.95
CA LYS A 16 19.47 -4.59 -1.94
C LYS A 16 18.46 -4.06 -0.91
N GLY A 17 17.79 -4.95 -0.18
CA GLY A 17 16.78 -4.59 0.80
C GLY A 17 15.57 -3.88 0.19
N MET A 18 15.19 -4.23 -1.05
CA MET A 18 14.08 -3.61 -1.77
C MET A 18 12.75 -3.71 -1.01
N ILE A 19 12.55 -4.83 -0.29
CA ILE A 19 11.36 -5.10 0.55
C ILE A 19 11.84 -5.56 1.92
N ARG A 20 11.37 -4.93 3.01
CA ARG A 20 11.72 -5.30 4.40
C ARG A 20 10.52 -5.15 5.34
N PRO A 21 10.15 -6.18 6.13
CA PRO A 21 10.66 -7.55 6.08
C PRO A 21 10.18 -8.27 4.80
N PHE A 22 11.04 -9.09 4.19
CA PHE A 22 10.73 -9.85 2.98
C PHE A 22 10.28 -11.27 3.33
N VAL A 23 9.16 -11.70 2.76
CA VAL A 23 8.62 -13.07 2.88
C VAL A 23 8.80 -13.77 1.54
N SER A 24 9.74 -14.70 1.48
CA SER A 24 10.22 -15.34 0.22
C SER A 24 9.27 -16.36 -0.39
N ASN A 25 8.21 -16.73 0.31
CA ASN A 25 7.19 -17.69 -0.14
C ASN A 25 5.79 -17.13 0.16
N GLN A 26 4.78 -17.66 -0.53
CA GLN A 26 3.38 -17.35 -0.22
C GLN A 26 2.95 -18.03 1.10
N VAL A 27 2.54 -17.24 2.07
CA VAL A 27 1.91 -17.70 3.31
C VAL A 27 0.39 -17.68 3.11
N ARG A 28 -0.29 -18.82 3.32
CA ARG A 28 -1.74 -18.97 3.04
C ARG A 28 -2.54 -19.57 4.21
N LYS A 29 -1.90 -20.36 5.10
CA LYS A 29 -2.61 -21.14 6.12
C LYS A 29 -3.32 -20.23 7.12
N GLY A 30 -4.67 -20.25 7.10
CA GLY A 30 -5.53 -19.48 8.01
C GLY A 30 -5.45 -17.97 7.86
N LYS A 31 -4.92 -17.45 6.72
CA LYS A 31 -4.75 -16.03 6.46
C LYS A 31 -5.04 -15.68 5.01
N ILE A 32 -5.42 -14.43 4.77
CA ILE A 32 -5.41 -13.87 3.41
C ILE A 32 -3.94 -13.80 2.99
N SER A 33 -3.64 -14.48 1.88
CA SER A 33 -2.26 -14.78 1.48
C SER A 33 -1.39 -13.56 1.28
N PHE A 34 -0.10 -13.67 1.66
CA PHE A 34 0.92 -12.63 1.48
C PHE A 34 2.29 -13.23 1.18
N GLY A 35 3.21 -12.41 0.72
CA GLY A 35 4.57 -12.80 0.37
C GLY A 35 4.80 -12.83 -1.14
N LEU A 36 5.91 -13.45 -1.57
CA LEU A 36 6.35 -13.49 -2.95
C LEU A 36 5.39 -14.33 -3.82
N SER A 37 4.95 -13.76 -4.95
CA SER A 37 4.20 -14.44 -6.01
C SER A 37 5.04 -14.49 -7.31
N SER A 38 4.54 -15.16 -8.36
CA SER A 38 5.31 -15.39 -9.61
C SER A 38 5.79 -14.09 -10.28
N TYR A 39 4.93 -13.06 -10.31
CA TYR A 39 5.22 -11.73 -10.90
C TYR A 39 4.73 -10.60 -9.99
N GLY A 40 5.13 -10.65 -8.72
CA GLY A 40 4.75 -9.62 -7.75
C GLY A 40 5.02 -10.02 -6.32
N TYR A 41 4.55 -9.16 -5.43
CA TYR A 41 4.64 -9.35 -3.99
C TYR A 41 3.33 -8.93 -3.33
N ASP A 42 2.70 -9.84 -2.60
CA ASP A 42 1.50 -9.56 -1.83
C ASP A 42 1.90 -8.95 -0.48
N ALA A 43 1.67 -7.65 -0.33
CA ALA A 43 2.00 -6.92 0.88
C ALA A 43 0.91 -7.03 1.94
N ARG A 44 1.34 -6.93 3.21
CA ARG A 44 0.46 -6.95 4.38
C ARG A 44 0.10 -5.54 4.81
N VAL A 45 -1.10 -5.38 5.36
CA VAL A 45 -1.47 -4.15 6.07
C VAL A 45 -0.98 -4.21 7.52
N SER A 46 -0.51 -3.08 8.06
CA SER A 46 -0.14 -2.95 9.48
C SER A 46 -1.39 -2.96 10.37
N ASN A 47 -1.18 -2.85 11.68
CA ASN A 47 -2.24 -2.82 12.69
C ASN A 47 -2.73 -1.41 13.05
N GLU A 48 -2.22 -0.37 12.38
CA GLU A 48 -2.65 1.01 12.56
C GLU A 48 -3.53 1.44 11.39
N PHE A 49 -4.73 1.91 11.70
CA PHE A 49 -5.73 2.35 10.74
C PHE A 49 -6.23 3.75 11.10
N LYS A 50 -6.47 4.57 10.08
CA LYS A 50 -7.16 5.84 10.20
C LYS A 50 -8.50 5.72 9.47
N ILE A 51 -9.58 5.61 10.23
CA ILE A 51 -10.94 5.44 9.70
C ILE A 51 -11.55 6.81 9.49
N PHE A 52 -12.05 7.09 8.29
CA PHE A 52 -12.70 8.35 7.99
C PHE A 52 -14.01 8.51 8.77
N THR A 53 -14.25 9.72 9.26
CA THR A 53 -15.48 10.15 9.90
C THR A 53 -15.91 11.52 9.37
N ASN A 54 -17.21 11.70 9.15
CA ASN A 54 -17.79 12.95 8.66
C ASN A 54 -18.23 13.92 9.80
N VAL A 55 -17.92 13.57 11.05
CA VAL A 55 -18.39 14.36 12.24
C VAL A 55 -17.81 15.77 12.25
N ASN A 56 -16.56 15.93 11.79
CA ASN A 56 -15.83 17.20 11.91
C ASN A 56 -15.63 17.94 10.57
N SER A 57 -16.27 17.48 9.49
CA SER A 57 -16.11 18.11 8.18
C SER A 57 -17.34 17.88 7.29
N GLY A 58 -17.90 18.95 6.76
CA GLY A 58 -19.02 18.89 5.81
C GLY A 58 -18.58 18.66 4.36
N ILE A 59 -17.27 18.75 4.06
CA ILE A 59 -16.70 18.55 2.73
C ILE A 59 -15.32 17.90 2.83
N VAL A 60 -14.97 17.05 1.89
CA VAL A 60 -13.62 16.51 1.72
C VAL A 60 -12.86 17.41 0.76
N ASP A 61 -11.95 18.23 1.30
CA ASP A 61 -11.08 19.08 0.50
C ASP A 61 -9.62 18.57 0.60
N PRO A 62 -9.02 18.09 -0.50
CA PRO A 62 -7.65 17.56 -0.49
C PRO A 62 -6.60 18.66 -0.22
N LYS A 63 -6.92 19.92 -0.44
CA LYS A 63 -6.00 21.05 -0.16
C LYS A 63 -6.01 21.47 1.31
N VAL A 64 -7.14 21.30 2.00
CA VAL A 64 -7.34 21.69 3.40
C VAL A 64 -7.88 20.50 4.20
N PHE A 65 -7.16 19.37 4.13
CA PHE A 65 -7.63 18.15 4.78
C PHE A 65 -7.47 18.21 6.30
N LYS A 66 -8.58 18.04 7.03
CA LYS A 66 -8.59 18.08 8.49
C LYS A 66 -8.20 16.72 9.08
N LYS A 67 -7.21 16.70 9.99
CA LYS A 67 -6.77 15.48 10.69
C LYS A 67 -7.89 14.86 11.53
N GLU A 68 -8.76 15.70 12.05
CA GLU A 68 -9.94 15.35 12.87
C GLU A 68 -11.01 14.59 12.09
N SER A 69 -10.90 14.54 10.75
CA SER A 69 -11.74 13.70 9.90
C SER A 69 -11.37 12.22 9.98
N PHE A 70 -10.35 11.84 10.78
CA PHE A 70 -9.97 10.46 11.01
C PHE A 70 -9.99 10.09 12.48
N VAL A 71 -10.54 8.91 12.77
CA VAL A 71 -10.35 8.20 14.03
C VAL A 71 -9.24 7.18 13.86
N THR A 72 -8.22 7.24 14.73
CA THR A 72 -7.13 6.25 14.72
C THR A 72 -7.53 5.03 15.51
N LYS A 73 -7.42 3.85 14.91
CA LYS A 73 -7.60 2.54 15.55
C LYS A 73 -6.34 1.72 15.40
N VAL A 74 -5.88 1.13 16.50
CA VAL A 74 -4.81 0.13 16.52
C VAL A 74 -5.41 -1.21 16.96
N GLY A 75 -5.18 -2.28 16.21
CA GLY A 75 -5.75 -3.58 16.55
C GLY A 75 -5.53 -4.65 15.49
N LYS A 76 -6.06 -5.84 15.76
CA LYS A 76 -5.97 -7.00 14.86
C LYS A 76 -6.85 -6.87 13.62
N GLU A 77 -7.84 -6.00 13.67
CA GLU A 77 -8.78 -5.76 12.57
C GLU A 77 -9.26 -4.31 12.54
N CYS A 78 -9.68 -3.86 11.38
CA CYS A 78 -10.36 -2.59 11.15
C CYS A 78 -11.75 -2.86 10.60
N ILE A 79 -12.76 -2.14 11.09
CA ILE A 79 -14.11 -2.11 10.51
C ILE A 79 -14.27 -0.75 9.81
N ILE A 80 -14.43 -0.77 8.50
CA ILE A 80 -14.69 0.42 7.70
C ILE A 80 -16.22 0.59 7.58
N PRO A 81 -16.80 1.72 7.97
CA PRO A 81 -18.25 1.96 7.85
C PRO A 81 -18.74 1.80 6.40
N PRO A 82 -20.05 1.57 6.20
CA PRO A 82 -20.65 1.52 4.86
C PRO A 82 -20.32 2.79 4.05
N ASN A 83 -20.02 2.62 2.77
CA ASN A 83 -19.74 3.72 1.83
C ASN A 83 -18.70 4.73 2.34
N SER A 84 -17.71 4.24 3.11
CA SER A 84 -16.66 5.04 3.72
C SER A 84 -15.28 4.51 3.36
N PHE A 85 -14.23 5.11 3.89
CA PHE A 85 -12.86 4.69 3.62
C PHE A 85 -11.98 4.72 4.86
N ALA A 86 -10.84 4.05 4.75
CA ALA A 86 -9.80 4.08 5.76
C ALA A 86 -8.42 4.15 5.10
N LEU A 87 -7.48 4.73 5.80
CA LEU A 87 -6.07 4.71 5.45
C LEU A 87 -5.33 3.76 6.39
N ALA A 88 -4.39 3.02 5.84
CA ALA A 88 -3.45 2.24 6.61
C ALA A 88 -2.08 2.28 5.94
N ARG A 89 -1.09 1.58 6.47
CA ARG A 89 0.21 1.44 5.80
C ARG A 89 0.59 -0.02 5.64
N THR A 90 1.51 -0.29 4.74
CA THR A 90 2.10 -1.62 4.62
C THR A 90 2.94 -1.96 5.87
N VAL A 91 2.99 -3.25 6.23
CA VAL A 91 3.99 -3.80 7.17
C VAL A 91 5.37 -3.67 6.54
N GLU A 92 5.46 -3.92 5.25
CA GLU A 92 6.68 -3.87 4.47
C GLU A 92 7.12 -2.42 4.22
N TYR A 93 8.42 -2.18 4.36
CA TYR A 93 9.11 -1.00 3.87
C TYR A 93 9.68 -1.31 2.50
N PHE A 94 9.43 -0.45 1.52
CA PHE A 94 9.89 -0.58 0.14
C PHE A 94 11.01 0.42 -0.16
N LYS A 95 12.00 -0.02 -0.94
CA LYS A 95 13.05 0.84 -1.51
C LYS A 95 13.17 0.52 -2.98
N ILE A 96 12.51 1.32 -3.80
CA ILE A 96 12.37 1.06 -5.24
C ILE A 96 13.63 1.50 -5.98
N PRO A 97 14.22 0.62 -6.83
CA PRO A 97 15.36 0.98 -7.68
C PRO A 97 15.02 2.11 -8.66
N ASP A 98 16.07 2.83 -9.12
CA ASP A 98 15.94 3.99 -9.99
C ASP A 98 15.43 3.68 -11.42
N ASP A 99 15.37 2.40 -11.79
CA ASP A 99 14.93 1.91 -13.10
C ASP A 99 13.65 1.06 -13.02
N VAL A 100 12.96 1.09 -11.86
CA VAL A 100 11.76 0.29 -11.61
C VAL A 100 10.57 1.16 -11.26
N LEU A 101 9.45 0.92 -11.92
CA LEU A 101 8.13 1.42 -11.57
C LEU A 101 7.35 0.31 -10.88
N VAL A 102 6.57 0.63 -9.84
CA VAL A 102 5.72 -0.36 -9.17
C VAL A 102 4.26 0.05 -9.26
N ILE A 103 3.41 -0.88 -9.71
CA ILE A 103 1.95 -0.72 -9.70
C ILE A 103 1.39 -1.55 -8.54
N CYS A 104 0.55 -0.93 -7.74
CA CYS A 104 -0.17 -1.59 -6.65
C CYS A 104 -1.61 -1.88 -7.08
N LEU A 105 -2.05 -3.12 -6.89
CA LEU A 105 -3.40 -3.60 -7.19
C LEU A 105 -4.01 -4.19 -5.92
N GLY A 106 -5.31 -3.96 -5.71
CA GLY A 106 -6.06 -4.58 -4.62
C GLY A 106 -6.09 -6.11 -4.76
N LYS A 107 -6.11 -6.80 -3.62
CA LYS A 107 -6.20 -8.26 -3.60
C LYS A 107 -7.61 -8.74 -3.93
N SER A 108 -7.71 -9.75 -4.80
CA SER A 108 -8.98 -10.29 -5.30
C SER A 108 -9.96 -10.73 -4.20
N THR A 109 -9.46 -11.18 -3.04
CA THR A 109 -10.26 -11.55 -1.88
C THR A 109 -11.10 -10.37 -1.37
N TYR A 110 -10.50 -9.19 -1.26
CA TYR A 110 -11.18 -7.96 -0.86
C TYR A 110 -12.01 -7.36 -1.99
N ALA A 111 -11.46 -7.34 -3.21
CA ALA A 111 -12.13 -6.76 -4.37
C ALA A 111 -13.49 -7.45 -4.66
N ARG A 112 -13.59 -8.78 -4.50
CA ARG A 112 -14.83 -9.55 -4.64
C ARG A 112 -15.85 -9.26 -3.54
N GLY A 113 -15.42 -8.72 -2.41
CA GLY A 113 -16.28 -8.25 -1.32
C GLY A 113 -16.59 -6.75 -1.42
N GLY A 114 -16.30 -6.08 -2.55
CA GLY A 114 -16.57 -4.65 -2.73
C GLY A 114 -15.61 -3.74 -1.98
N ILE A 115 -14.42 -4.24 -1.63
CA ILE A 115 -13.39 -3.43 -0.97
C ILE A 115 -12.29 -3.13 -1.97
N ILE A 116 -12.09 -1.86 -2.26
CA ILE A 116 -11.06 -1.38 -3.19
C ILE A 116 -9.84 -0.94 -2.38
N VAL A 117 -8.65 -1.35 -2.84
CA VAL A 117 -7.39 -0.79 -2.37
C VAL A 117 -6.80 0.02 -3.51
N ASN A 118 -6.63 1.31 -3.28
CA ASN A 118 -6.03 2.23 -4.23
C ASN A 118 -4.65 2.68 -3.73
N VAL A 119 -3.69 2.79 -4.63
CA VAL A 119 -2.37 3.37 -4.38
C VAL A 119 -1.84 3.88 -5.72
N THR A 120 -1.38 5.11 -5.76
CA THR A 120 -0.69 5.63 -6.95
C THR A 120 0.62 4.86 -7.19
N PRO A 121 1.11 4.75 -8.44
CA PRO A 121 2.35 4.04 -8.73
C PRO A 121 3.53 4.51 -7.87
N LEU A 122 4.33 3.58 -7.38
CA LEU A 122 5.60 3.92 -6.73
C LEU A 122 6.64 4.17 -7.81
N GLU A 123 7.07 5.41 -7.90
CA GLU A 123 8.02 5.84 -8.92
C GLU A 123 9.46 5.39 -8.64
N PRO A 124 10.32 5.36 -9.67
CA PRO A 124 11.74 5.07 -9.53
C PRO A 124 12.41 5.92 -8.43
N GLY A 125 13.14 5.25 -7.54
CA GLY A 125 13.82 5.90 -6.41
C GLY A 125 12.94 6.24 -5.21
N TRP A 126 11.65 5.87 -5.21
CA TRP A 126 10.78 6.02 -4.04
C TRP A 126 11.14 5.02 -2.93
N GLU A 127 11.07 5.47 -1.68
CA GLU A 127 11.20 4.57 -0.52
C GLU A 127 10.25 4.96 0.63
N GLY A 128 9.79 3.97 1.41
CA GLY A 128 8.93 4.18 2.56
C GLY A 128 8.00 2.99 2.85
N HIS A 129 7.18 3.13 3.89
CA HIS A 129 5.96 2.34 4.01
C HIS A 129 4.91 2.94 3.08
N VAL A 130 4.18 2.10 2.35
CA VAL A 130 3.13 2.56 1.44
C VAL A 130 1.87 2.86 2.23
N THR A 131 1.31 4.05 2.08
CA THR A 131 -0.05 4.33 2.55
C THR A 131 -1.03 3.63 1.62
N LEU A 132 -1.90 2.81 2.18
CA LEU A 132 -2.94 2.05 1.50
C LEU A 132 -4.28 2.74 1.73
N GLU A 133 -5.02 2.98 0.66
CA GLU A 133 -6.29 3.69 0.65
C GLU A 133 -7.41 2.68 0.42
N PHE A 134 -8.10 2.28 1.50
CA PHE A 134 -9.20 1.30 1.45
C PHE A 134 -10.53 2.00 1.30
N SER A 135 -11.29 1.68 0.25
CA SER A 135 -12.67 2.14 0.07
C SER A 135 -13.64 0.98 0.27
N ASN A 136 -14.60 1.13 1.16
CA ASN A 136 -15.74 0.23 1.30
C ASN A 136 -16.88 0.74 0.42
N THR A 137 -17.11 0.08 -0.71
CA THR A 137 -18.17 0.46 -1.65
C THR A 137 -19.50 -0.26 -1.37
N THR A 138 -19.58 -0.97 -0.24
CA THR A 138 -20.78 -1.74 0.11
C THR A 138 -21.65 -1.01 1.12
N PRO A 139 -22.97 -1.34 1.20
CA PRO A 139 -23.86 -0.78 2.22
C PRO A 139 -23.67 -1.42 3.60
N LEU A 140 -22.70 -2.31 3.78
CA LEU A 140 -22.38 -3.00 5.02
C LEU A 140 -21.02 -2.59 5.56
N PRO A 141 -20.78 -2.67 6.90
CA PRO A 141 -19.44 -2.52 7.44
C PRO A 141 -18.48 -3.58 6.87
N ALA A 142 -17.29 -3.17 6.44
CA ALA A 142 -16.29 -4.03 5.86
C ALA A 142 -15.11 -4.26 6.80
N LYS A 143 -14.62 -5.51 6.90
CA LYS A 143 -13.55 -5.89 7.80
C LYS A 143 -12.22 -6.07 7.05
N ILE A 144 -11.16 -5.44 7.56
CA ILE A 144 -9.77 -5.61 7.11
C ILE A 144 -8.97 -6.26 8.25
N TYR A 145 -8.18 -7.29 7.93
CA TYR A 145 -7.34 -8.01 8.91
C TYR A 145 -5.91 -7.50 8.89
N ALA A 146 -5.40 -7.06 10.05
CA ALA A 146 -4.02 -6.63 10.22
C ALA A 146 -3.03 -7.81 10.05
N ASN A 147 -1.84 -7.51 9.54
CA ASN A 147 -0.76 -8.47 9.26
C ASN A 147 -1.11 -9.56 8.24
N GLU A 148 -2.14 -9.33 7.42
CA GLU A 148 -2.56 -10.18 6.31
C GLU A 148 -2.43 -9.45 4.98
N GLY A 149 -2.44 -10.22 3.87
CA GLY A 149 -2.26 -9.70 2.52
C GLY A 149 -3.46 -8.87 2.06
N VAL A 150 -3.20 -7.67 1.54
CA VAL A 150 -4.26 -6.74 1.11
C VAL A 150 -4.07 -6.20 -0.30
N ALA A 151 -2.84 -6.20 -0.80
CA ALA A 151 -2.52 -5.63 -2.10
C ALA A 151 -1.34 -6.37 -2.75
N GLN A 152 -1.35 -6.47 -4.08
CA GLN A 152 -0.26 -7.00 -4.87
C GLN A 152 0.53 -5.88 -5.52
N PHE A 153 1.84 -5.92 -5.36
CA PHE A 153 2.80 -5.01 -5.98
C PHE A 153 3.45 -5.70 -7.17
N VAL A 154 3.24 -5.14 -8.37
CA VAL A 154 3.83 -5.60 -9.64
C VAL A 154 4.97 -4.67 -10.00
N PHE A 155 6.15 -5.26 -10.25
CA PHE A 155 7.38 -4.52 -10.53
C PHE A 155 7.66 -4.52 -12.04
N LEU A 156 7.88 -3.34 -12.59
CA LEU A 156 8.09 -3.11 -14.01
C LEU A 156 9.43 -2.42 -14.22
N LYS A 157 10.33 -3.05 -14.97
CA LYS A 157 11.61 -2.44 -15.33
C LYS A 157 11.43 -1.53 -16.55
N GLY A 158 11.88 -0.27 -16.45
CA GLY A 158 11.97 0.64 -17.57
C GLY A 158 13.05 0.21 -18.57
N ASN A 159 12.92 0.61 -19.83
CA ASN A 159 13.95 0.39 -20.84
C ASN A 159 15.21 1.21 -20.55
N GLU A 160 15.02 2.37 -19.92
CA GLU A 160 16.07 3.29 -19.47
C GLU A 160 15.72 3.89 -18.11
N LYS A 161 16.70 4.52 -17.46
CA LYS A 161 16.45 5.28 -16.22
C LYS A 161 15.81 6.62 -16.55
N PRO A 162 14.86 7.11 -15.72
CA PRO A 162 14.34 8.45 -15.89
C PRO A 162 15.44 9.50 -15.60
N ASN A 163 15.38 10.63 -16.26
CA ASN A 163 16.28 11.75 -15.99
C ASN A 163 16.17 12.25 -14.55
N VAL A 164 14.97 12.24 -14.00
CA VAL A 164 14.67 12.69 -12.63
C VAL A 164 13.87 11.62 -11.91
N THR A 165 14.47 11.01 -10.88
CA THR A 165 13.80 10.06 -9.98
C THR A 165 12.92 10.79 -8.95
N TYR A 166 12.00 10.06 -8.30
CA TYR A 166 11.16 10.61 -7.23
C TYR A 166 11.98 11.23 -6.09
N ALA A 167 13.10 10.63 -5.75
CA ALA A 167 14.02 11.16 -4.74
C ALA A 167 14.65 12.49 -5.18
N LYS A 168 15.10 12.60 -6.45
CA LYS A 168 15.74 13.82 -6.98
C LYS A 168 14.76 15.01 -7.03
N ARG A 169 13.48 14.78 -7.34
CA ARG A 169 12.48 15.86 -7.32
C ARG A 169 11.86 16.13 -5.94
N LYS A 170 12.43 15.55 -4.87
CA LYS A 170 12.00 15.74 -3.48
C LYS A 170 10.50 15.48 -3.27
N GLY A 171 10.02 14.37 -3.85
CA GLY A 171 8.60 14.00 -3.80
C GLY A 171 8.07 13.97 -2.36
N LYS A 172 6.87 14.53 -2.16
CA LYS A 172 6.27 14.82 -0.84
C LYS A 172 5.97 13.58 0.03
N TYR A 173 5.97 12.40 -0.56
CA TYR A 173 5.67 11.13 0.13
C TYR A 173 6.90 10.22 0.30
N MET A 174 8.11 10.79 0.34
CA MET A 174 9.34 10.04 0.63
C MET A 174 9.45 9.65 2.09
N LYS A 175 10.01 8.45 2.34
CA LYS A 175 10.40 7.94 3.68
C LYS A 175 9.25 7.93 4.69
N GLN A 176 8.05 7.60 4.23
CA GLN A 176 6.88 7.49 5.10
C GLN A 176 7.11 6.42 6.17
N LYS A 177 6.92 6.79 7.45
CA LYS A 177 7.06 5.89 8.62
C LYS A 177 5.72 5.40 9.15
N GLY A 178 4.68 6.22 9.08
CA GLY A 178 3.32 5.95 9.53
C GLY A 178 2.30 6.11 8.40
N VAL A 179 1.02 6.09 8.75
CA VAL A 179 -0.07 6.43 7.83
C VAL A 179 0.00 7.92 7.51
N THR A 180 0.28 8.24 6.25
CA THR A 180 0.45 9.62 5.80
C THR A 180 -0.86 10.16 5.25
N LEU A 181 -1.28 11.32 5.76
CA LEU A 181 -2.45 12.05 5.28
C LEU A 181 -2.13 12.83 4.00
N PRO A 182 -3.17 13.31 3.26
CA PRO A 182 -2.96 14.15 2.08
C PRO A 182 -2.03 15.33 2.35
N LYS A 183 -1.15 15.61 1.41
CA LYS A 183 -0.22 16.76 1.42
C LYS A 183 -0.37 17.53 0.11
N VAL A 184 -0.34 18.83 0.17
CA VAL A 184 -0.31 19.74 -0.99
C VAL A 184 1.11 20.17 -1.29
#